data_827cd0499d0895e64186fc60bae97559
#
_entry.id   827cd0499d0895e64186fc60bae97559
#
_cell.length_a   1.000
_cell.length_b   1.000
_cell.length_c   1.000
_cell.angle_alpha   90.00
_cell.angle_beta   90.00
_cell.angle_gamma   90.00
#
_symmetry.space_group_name_H-M   'P 1'
#
loop_
_entity.id
_entity.type
_entity.pdbx_description
1 polymer ?
#
loop_
_entity_poly.entity_id
_entity_poly.type
_entity_poly.pdbx_seq_one_letter_code
_entity_poly.pdbx_strand_id
1 'polypeptide(L)'
;MSRDFQSPGSSDLELTLIMNYSLLIAAYLDYLIGDPWGWLHPVQVMGWAIDRATKIALKYCTSPHSRRLAGVLLCWGTILGTGGVSWLVIYACQWLHPSVGIAIQSIALASCFAAKSLRQAAEDVLAAIASEDLDLARSKLQMYVGRDTDKLTIPEINRAILETVTENAIDGVMAPLFYAIVGMFIPVVGAVPLAMAYKAASTLDSMVGYRREPYADIGWCSAKSEDIITWLPCRLAVLSLSLISGKPLTVWRLCWRDASQDLSPNSGWSECSYAAALGVQVGGINYYQGQIQSKPLLGDDLQPITSAIIQQALNLTRNNFLLWLGLMTIYSLCSTFLSK
;
A
#
# COMPACT_ATOMS: atom_id res chain seq x y z
N MET A 1 48.82 2.35 -10.37
CA MET A 1 47.64 2.21 -9.49
C MET A 1 46.72 1.18 -10.14
N SER A 2 46.91 -0.08 -9.83
CA SER A 2 46.14 -1.22 -10.34
C SER A 2 44.75 -1.20 -9.71
N ARG A 3 43.73 -0.96 -10.51
CA ARG A 3 42.35 -1.32 -10.12
C ARG A 3 42.26 -2.84 -10.25
N ASP A 4 42.23 -3.52 -9.13
CA ASP A 4 41.92 -4.95 -9.09
C ASP A 4 40.59 -5.18 -9.79
N PHE A 5 40.60 -5.98 -10.83
CA PHE A 5 39.45 -6.53 -11.50
C PHE A 5 38.75 -7.47 -10.50
N GLN A 6 37.85 -6.92 -9.66
CA GLN A 6 36.95 -7.77 -8.89
C GLN A 6 36.06 -8.53 -9.89
N SER A 7 35.91 -9.84 -9.66
CA SER A 7 35.08 -10.69 -10.49
C SER A 7 33.63 -10.15 -10.51
N PRO A 8 32.93 -10.17 -11.65
CA PRO A 8 31.57 -9.62 -11.77
C PRO A 8 30.56 -10.14 -10.74
N GLY A 9 30.77 -11.32 -10.17
CA GLY A 9 29.90 -11.92 -9.17
C GLY A 9 30.02 -11.37 -7.75
N SER A 10 31.12 -10.70 -7.37
CA SER A 10 31.31 -10.18 -6.02
C SER A 10 30.58 -8.85 -5.79
N SER A 11 30.50 -8.02 -6.80
CA SER A 11 29.83 -6.71 -6.73
C SER A 11 28.28 -6.85 -6.65
N ASP A 12 27.71 -7.80 -7.38
CA ASP A 12 26.27 -8.04 -7.38
C ASP A 12 25.79 -8.61 -6.06
N LEU A 13 26.62 -9.44 -5.42
CA LEU A 13 26.36 -10.03 -4.12
C LEU A 13 26.38 -8.98 -3.00
N GLU A 14 27.39 -8.09 -3.00
CA GLU A 14 27.46 -6.99 -2.03
C GLU A 14 26.26 -6.06 -2.16
N LEU A 15 25.83 -5.74 -3.38
CA LEU A 15 24.65 -4.93 -3.64
C LEU A 15 23.36 -5.60 -3.09
N THR A 16 23.19 -6.89 -3.31
CA THR A 16 22.03 -7.64 -2.80
C THR A 16 21.99 -7.65 -1.27
N LEU A 17 23.13 -7.81 -0.61
CA LEU A 17 23.25 -7.74 0.86
C LEU A 17 22.91 -6.33 1.38
N ILE A 18 23.45 -5.28 0.78
CA ILE A 18 23.17 -3.89 1.14
C ILE A 18 21.68 -3.59 1.02
N MET A 19 21.04 -4.02 -0.07
CA MET A 19 19.60 -3.84 -0.28
C MET A 19 18.78 -4.61 0.76
N ASN A 20 19.18 -5.83 1.12
CA ASN A 20 18.51 -6.61 2.15
C ASN A 20 18.61 -5.95 3.53
N TYR A 21 19.77 -5.45 3.93
CA TYR A 21 19.92 -4.69 5.16
C TYR A 21 19.06 -3.42 5.15
N SER A 22 19.04 -2.69 4.05
CA SER A 22 18.18 -1.50 3.92
C SER A 22 16.71 -1.83 4.06
N LEU A 23 16.25 -2.96 3.51
CA LEU A 23 14.85 -3.41 3.63
C LEU A 23 14.49 -3.81 5.07
N LEU A 24 15.37 -4.54 5.76
CA LEU A 24 15.17 -4.92 7.17
C LEU A 24 15.13 -3.71 8.09
N ILE A 25 16.06 -2.77 7.89
CA ILE A 25 16.08 -1.50 8.65
C ILE A 25 14.82 -0.70 8.36
N ALA A 26 14.37 -0.62 7.10
CA ALA A 26 13.15 0.07 6.71
C ALA A 26 11.91 -0.52 7.39
N ALA A 27 11.77 -1.84 7.40
CA ALA A 27 10.68 -2.52 8.09
C ALA A 27 10.70 -2.26 9.62
N TYR A 28 11.88 -2.21 10.21
CA TYR A 28 12.05 -1.87 11.63
C TYR A 28 11.71 -0.39 11.92
N LEU A 29 12.13 0.52 11.04
CA LEU A 29 11.80 1.95 11.16
C LEU A 29 10.29 2.20 11.03
N ASP A 30 9.61 1.60 10.05
CA ASP A 30 8.15 1.70 9.93
C ASP A 30 7.47 1.16 11.19
N TYR A 31 7.91 0.02 11.72
CA TYR A 31 7.35 -0.55 12.95
C TYR A 31 7.51 0.37 14.16
N LEU A 32 8.67 1.00 14.33
CA LEU A 32 8.97 1.85 15.50
C LEU A 32 8.41 3.26 15.37
N ILE A 33 8.58 3.89 14.20
CA ILE A 33 8.36 5.33 14.02
C ILE A 33 7.06 5.56 13.24
N GLY A 34 6.82 4.79 12.15
CA GLY A 34 5.75 5.04 11.20
C GLY A 34 5.93 6.39 10.50
N ASP A 35 4.82 7.09 10.25
CA ASP A 35 4.81 8.41 9.62
C ASP A 35 4.73 9.51 10.70
N PRO A 36 5.87 10.10 11.13
CA PRO A 36 5.85 11.11 12.19
C PRO A 36 5.14 12.37 11.72
N TRP A 37 4.19 12.84 12.53
CA TRP A 37 3.46 14.08 12.28
C TRP A 37 4.42 15.28 12.23
N GLY A 38 4.29 16.08 11.16
CA GLY A 38 5.09 17.32 11.01
C GLY A 38 6.44 17.15 10.32
N TRP A 39 6.85 15.95 9.96
CA TRP A 39 8.02 15.75 9.11
C TRP A 39 7.64 15.85 7.63
N LEU A 40 8.58 16.35 6.81
CA LEU A 40 8.40 16.38 5.36
C LEU A 40 8.42 14.94 4.82
N HIS A 41 7.23 14.36 4.62
CA HIS A 41 7.10 13.00 4.16
C HIS A 41 7.06 12.95 2.61
N PRO A 42 7.78 12.04 1.93
CA PRO A 42 7.78 11.95 0.48
C PRO A 42 6.38 11.88 -0.14
N VAL A 43 5.45 11.15 0.47
CA VAL A 43 4.06 11.05 0.03
C VAL A 43 3.32 12.39 0.08
N GLN A 44 3.62 13.24 1.07
CA GLN A 44 3.03 14.59 1.16
C GLN A 44 3.53 15.48 0.01
N VAL A 45 4.82 15.38 -0.33
CA VAL A 45 5.39 16.10 -1.48
C VAL A 45 4.76 15.62 -2.79
N MET A 46 4.59 14.31 -2.96
CA MET A 46 3.86 13.74 -4.09
C MET A 46 2.43 14.25 -4.14
N GLY A 47 1.70 14.18 -3.02
CA GLY A 47 0.32 14.67 -2.90
C GLY A 47 0.18 16.15 -3.27
N TRP A 48 1.09 16.99 -2.78
CA TRP A 48 1.12 18.41 -3.15
C TRP A 48 1.36 18.62 -4.66
N ALA A 49 2.30 17.88 -5.26
CA ALA A 49 2.59 17.97 -6.68
C ALA A 49 1.40 17.50 -7.54
N ILE A 50 0.76 16.38 -7.15
CA ILE A 50 -0.44 15.84 -7.80
C ILE A 50 -1.59 16.84 -7.73
N ASP A 51 -1.89 17.39 -6.55
CA ASP A 51 -2.96 18.38 -6.36
C ASP A 51 -2.75 19.61 -7.25
N ARG A 52 -1.52 20.14 -7.25
CA ARG A 52 -1.18 21.30 -8.06
C ARG A 52 -1.31 21.04 -9.56
N ALA A 53 -0.78 19.91 -10.02
CA ALA A 53 -0.85 19.54 -11.44
C ALA A 53 -2.30 19.27 -11.87
N THR A 54 -3.08 18.60 -11.02
CA THR A 54 -4.52 18.34 -11.26
C THR A 54 -5.31 19.66 -11.36
N LYS A 55 -5.10 20.60 -10.45
CA LYS A 55 -5.76 21.92 -10.49
C LYS A 55 -5.41 22.68 -11.76
N ILE A 56 -4.16 22.64 -12.19
CA ILE A 56 -3.71 23.26 -13.45
C ILE A 56 -4.39 22.58 -14.64
N ALA A 57 -4.38 21.25 -14.69
CA ALA A 57 -4.99 20.51 -15.77
C ALA A 57 -6.51 20.78 -15.86
N LEU A 58 -7.23 20.75 -14.74
CA LEU A 58 -8.67 21.03 -14.71
C LEU A 58 -9.01 22.49 -15.13
N LYS A 59 -8.10 23.43 -14.86
CA LYS A 59 -8.28 24.85 -15.27
C LYS A 59 -8.13 25.05 -16.78
N TYR A 60 -7.17 24.37 -17.42
CA TYR A 60 -6.84 24.59 -18.83
C TYR A 60 -7.41 23.54 -19.78
N CYS A 61 -7.70 22.33 -19.30
CA CYS A 61 -8.28 21.26 -20.09
C CYS A 61 -9.80 21.23 -19.90
N THR A 62 -10.53 21.74 -20.90
CA THR A 62 -12.00 21.88 -20.82
C THR A 62 -12.76 20.69 -21.43
N SER A 63 -12.15 19.96 -22.38
CA SER A 63 -12.78 18.81 -23.01
C SER A 63 -12.42 17.48 -22.30
N PRO A 64 -13.31 16.47 -22.35
CA PRO A 64 -13.00 15.12 -21.81
C PRO A 64 -11.70 14.55 -22.37
N HIS A 65 -11.45 14.71 -23.66
CA HIS A 65 -10.25 14.20 -24.33
C HIS A 65 -8.97 14.89 -23.81
N SER A 66 -8.99 16.23 -23.69
CA SER A 66 -7.84 16.97 -23.15
C SER A 66 -7.57 16.64 -21.68
N ARG A 67 -8.63 16.39 -20.86
CA ARG A 67 -8.49 15.94 -19.46
C ARG A 67 -7.88 14.55 -19.38
N ARG A 68 -8.29 13.60 -20.25
CA ARG A 68 -7.69 12.27 -20.32
C ARG A 68 -6.22 12.31 -20.69
N LEU A 69 -5.85 13.09 -21.70
CA LEU A 69 -4.44 13.24 -22.09
C LEU A 69 -3.61 13.86 -20.95
N ALA A 70 -4.12 14.92 -20.30
CA ALA A 70 -3.49 15.50 -19.13
C ALA A 70 -3.34 14.47 -17.99
N GLY A 71 -4.36 13.62 -17.78
CA GLY A 71 -4.35 12.53 -16.82
C GLY A 71 -3.28 11.46 -17.12
N VAL A 72 -3.08 11.10 -18.38
CA VAL A 72 -2.01 10.18 -18.81
C VAL A 72 -0.63 10.79 -18.52
N LEU A 73 -0.43 12.06 -18.86
CA LEU A 73 0.83 12.77 -18.59
C LEU A 73 1.07 12.91 -17.07
N LEU A 74 0.04 13.24 -16.31
CA LEU A 74 0.10 13.31 -14.84
C LEU A 74 0.47 11.95 -14.24
N CYS A 75 -0.19 10.88 -14.68
CA CYS A 75 0.03 9.52 -14.19
C CYS A 75 1.47 9.08 -14.42
N TRP A 76 1.89 8.99 -15.66
CA TRP A 76 3.23 8.50 -16.00
C TRP A 76 4.33 9.47 -15.61
N GLY A 77 4.07 10.79 -15.68
CA GLY A 77 5.00 11.81 -15.21
C GLY A 77 5.29 11.70 -13.70
N THR A 78 4.26 11.43 -12.90
CA THR A 78 4.43 11.26 -11.45
C THR A 78 5.10 9.92 -11.12
N ILE A 79 4.68 8.81 -11.72
CA ILE A 79 5.25 7.48 -11.48
C ILE A 79 6.73 7.45 -11.87
N LEU A 80 7.03 7.80 -13.12
CA LEU A 80 8.40 7.76 -13.65
C LEU A 80 9.28 8.85 -13.04
N GLY A 81 8.71 10.05 -12.80
CA GLY A 81 9.42 11.14 -12.15
C GLY A 81 9.82 10.79 -10.72
N THR A 82 8.92 10.20 -9.93
CA THR A 82 9.21 9.77 -8.56
C THR A 82 10.25 8.63 -8.55
N GLY A 83 10.09 7.62 -9.41
CA GLY A 83 11.08 6.55 -9.55
C GLY A 83 12.45 7.08 -9.97
N GLY A 84 12.50 7.96 -10.97
CA GLY A 84 13.73 8.56 -11.47
C GLY A 84 14.44 9.46 -10.46
N VAL A 85 13.70 10.33 -9.77
CA VAL A 85 14.26 11.18 -8.71
C VAL A 85 14.81 10.34 -7.57
N SER A 86 14.07 9.33 -7.11
CA SER A 86 14.56 8.45 -6.06
C SER A 86 15.80 7.66 -6.50
N TRP A 87 15.85 7.21 -7.75
CA TRP A 87 17.04 6.56 -8.29
C TRP A 87 18.27 7.51 -8.27
N LEU A 88 18.11 8.74 -8.74
CA LEU A 88 19.17 9.75 -8.73
C LEU A 88 19.66 10.06 -7.31
N VAL A 89 18.74 10.23 -6.36
CA VAL A 89 19.08 10.50 -4.95
C VAL A 89 19.88 9.35 -4.37
N ILE A 90 19.41 8.09 -4.54
CA ILE A 90 20.13 6.93 -4.02
C ILE A 90 21.49 6.78 -4.65
N TYR A 91 21.60 6.94 -5.97
CA TYR A 91 22.85 6.88 -6.69
C TYR A 91 23.86 7.94 -6.18
N ALA A 92 23.42 9.20 -6.02
CA ALA A 92 24.25 10.27 -5.48
C ALA A 92 24.71 9.99 -4.04
N CYS A 93 23.81 9.48 -3.18
CA CYS A 93 24.15 9.16 -1.79
C CYS A 93 25.14 7.98 -1.70
N GLN A 94 25.00 6.96 -2.53
CA GLN A 94 25.94 5.84 -2.59
C GLN A 94 27.32 6.29 -3.08
N TRP A 95 27.36 7.22 -4.03
CA TRP A 95 28.62 7.78 -4.54
C TRP A 95 29.35 8.59 -3.47
N LEU A 96 28.61 9.27 -2.56
CA LEU A 96 29.21 10.00 -1.44
C LEU A 96 29.82 9.04 -0.40
N HIS A 97 29.04 8.09 0.08
CA HIS A 97 29.47 7.06 1.02
C HIS A 97 28.44 5.91 1.09
N PRO A 98 28.88 4.63 1.11
CA PRO A 98 27.96 3.49 1.16
C PRO A 98 26.98 3.52 2.34
N SER A 99 27.43 3.93 3.55
CA SER A 99 26.57 4.02 4.73
C SER A 99 25.47 5.09 4.60
N VAL A 100 25.77 6.21 3.91
CA VAL A 100 24.76 7.23 3.61
C VAL A 100 23.73 6.66 2.65
N GLY A 101 24.18 5.91 1.64
CA GLY A 101 23.28 5.20 0.74
C GLY A 101 22.34 4.25 1.47
N ILE A 102 22.85 3.42 2.38
CA ILE A 102 22.04 2.50 3.20
C ILE A 102 21.03 3.28 4.06
N ALA A 103 21.45 4.33 4.73
CA ALA A 103 20.56 5.13 5.59
C ALA A 103 19.41 5.77 4.79
N ILE A 104 19.71 6.41 3.67
CA ILE A 104 18.70 7.05 2.82
C ILE A 104 17.79 6.02 2.16
N GLN A 105 18.31 4.87 1.71
CA GLN A 105 17.49 3.77 1.20
C GLN A 105 16.51 3.27 2.27
N SER A 106 17.00 3.06 3.50
CA SER A 106 16.17 2.57 4.61
C SER A 106 15.05 3.55 4.94
N ILE A 107 15.33 4.85 5.00
CA ILE A 107 14.34 5.90 5.26
C ILE A 107 13.33 5.98 4.11
N ALA A 108 13.80 5.96 2.86
CA ALA A 108 12.93 6.04 1.70
C ALA A 108 12.00 4.80 1.59
N LEU A 109 12.51 3.59 1.84
CA LEU A 109 11.68 2.38 1.88
C LEU A 109 10.70 2.42 3.05
N ALA A 110 11.11 2.85 4.25
CA ALA A 110 10.22 3.00 5.40
C ALA A 110 9.05 3.94 5.08
N SER A 111 9.30 5.04 4.37
CA SER A 111 8.25 5.96 3.94
C SER A 111 7.28 5.39 2.89
N CYS A 112 7.60 4.26 2.26
CA CYS A 112 6.68 3.55 1.37
C CYS A 112 5.73 2.63 2.14
N PHE A 113 6.14 2.15 3.31
CA PHE A 113 5.35 1.26 4.14
C PHE A 113 4.42 2.06 5.05
N ALA A 114 3.24 1.53 5.29
CA ALA A 114 2.23 2.17 6.13
C ALA A 114 1.67 1.20 7.20
N ALA A 115 2.47 0.19 7.60
CA ALA A 115 1.97 -0.84 8.50
C ALA A 115 1.68 -0.28 9.91
N LYS A 116 2.54 0.60 10.43
CA LYS A 116 2.29 1.28 11.71
C LYS A 116 1.14 2.28 11.61
N SER A 117 1.11 3.11 10.58
CA SER A 117 0.07 4.12 10.39
C SER A 117 -1.31 3.46 10.23
N LEU A 118 -1.39 2.32 9.52
CA LEU A 118 -2.60 1.53 9.38
C LEU A 118 -3.09 0.97 10.72
N ARG A 119 -2.16 0.42 11.51
CA ARG A 119 -2.47 -0.06 12.87
C ARG A 119 -2.94 1.08 13.76
N GLN A 120 -2.25 2.20 13.77
CA GLN A 120 -2.58 3.36 14.60
C GLN A 120 -3.95 3.92 14.25
N ALA A 121 -4.28 4.00 12.96
CA ALA A 121 -5.61 4.41 12.51
C ALA A 121 -6.73 3.53 13.08
N ALA A 122 -6.55 2.21 13.08
CA ALA A 122 -7.52 1.29 13.67
C ALA A 122 -7.56 1.43 15.20
N GLU A 123 -6.41 1.46 15.87
CA GLU A 123 -6.29 1.56 17.33
C GLU A 123 -6.92 2.86 17.87
N ASP A 124 -6.73 4.00 17.17
CA ASP A 124 -7.35 5.29 17.55
C ASP A 124 -8.88 5.21 17.61
N VAL A 125 -9.51 4.56 16.63
CA VAL A 125 -10.97 4.41 16.60
C VAL A 125 -11.43 3.37 17.62
N LEU A 126 -10.72 2.25 17.75
CA LEU A 126 -11.02 1.21 18.73
C LEU A 126 -10.91 1.71 20.17
N ALA A 127 -9.94 2.59 20.46
CA ALA A 127 -9.81 3.22 21.77
C ALA A 127 -11.01 4.13 22.11
N ALA A 128 -11.52 4.87 21.12
CA ALA A 128 -12.73 5.68 21.29
C ALA A 128 -13.98 4.81 21.51
N ILE A 129 -14.11 3.68 20.81
CA ILE A 129 -15.20 2.72 21.07
C ILE A 129 -15.10 2.13 22.49
N ALA A 130 -13.88 1.79 22.94
CA ALA A 130 -13.65 1.23 24.26
C ALA A 130 -13.94 2.23 25.41
N SER A 131 -13.84 3.53 25.13
CA SER A 131 -14.24 4.59 26.08
C SER A 131 -15.76 4.91 26.05
N GLU A 132 -16.55 4.17 25.28
CA GLU A 132 -17.99 4.37 25.08
C GLU A 132 -18.35 5.74 24.47
N ASP A 133 -17.37 6.44 23.89
CA ASP A 133 -17.58 7.73 23.23
C ASP A 133 -17.81 7.52 21.72
N LEU A 134 -19.09 7.36 21.36
CA LEU A 134 -19.49 7.10 19.98
C LEU A 134 -19.20 8.29 19.05
N ASP A 135 -19.31 9.53 19.54
CA ASP A 135 -19.07 10.72 18.71
C ASP A 135 -17.57 10.91 18.46
N LEU A 136 -16.74 10.61 19.45
CA LEU A 136 -15.29 10.55 19.27
C LEU A 136 -14.92 9.44 18.28
N ALA A 137 -15.51 8.25 18.37
CA ALA A 137 -15.24 7.14 17.44
C ALA A 137 -15.59 7.52 15.98
N ARG A 138 -16.74 8.17 15.76
CA ARG A 138 -17.17 8.70 14.46
C ARG A 138 -16.19 9.76 13.93
N SER A 139 -15.80 10.71 14.76
CA SER A 139 -14.86 11.77 14.42
C SER A 139 -13.48 11.20 14.07
N LYS A 140 -12.98 10.22 14.85
CA LYS A 140 -11.73 9.52 14.55
C LYS A 140 -11.82 8.75 13.24
N LEU A 141 -12.89 7.99 13.02
CA LEU A 141 -13.08 7.23 11.78
C LEU A 141 -13.11 8.16 10.55
N GLN A 142 -13.73 9.34 10.64
CA GLN A 142 -13.80 10.32 9.55
C GLN A 142 -12.43 10.75 9.05
N MET A 143 -11.39 10.70 9.87
CA MET A 143 -10.02 11.03 9.46
C MET A 143 -9.41 9.99 8.50
N TYR A 144 -9.97 8.79 8.47
CA TYR A 144 -9.40 7.64 7.75
C TYR A 144 -10.28 7.11 6.62
N VAL A 145 -11.55 7.53 6.55
CA VAL A 145 -12.51 7.06 5.54
C VAL A 145 -13.15 8.22 4.78
N GLY A 146 -13.47 7.99 3.51
CA GLY A 146 -14.17 8.98 2.68
C GLY A 146 -15.70 8.96 2.81
N ARG A 147 -16.27 7.97 3.54
CA ARG A 147 -17.73 7.85 3.76
C ARG A 147 -18.20 8.76 4.89
N ASP A 148 -19.50 9.07 4.88
CA ASP A 148 -20.14 9.80 5.98
C ASP A 148 -20.14 8.96 7.24
N THR A 149 -19.69 9.52 8.38
CA THR A 149 -19.55 8.76 9.64
C THR A 149 -20.52 9.20 10.73
N ASP A 150 -21.19 10.35 10.58
CA ASP A 150 -21.98 11.02 11.64
C ASP A 150 -23.10 10.16 12.22
N LYS A 151 -23.64 9.21 11.45
CA LYS A 151 -24.79 8.38 11.84
C LYS A 151 -24.43 6.90 12.01
N LEU A 152 -23.16 6.52 11.90
CA LEU A 152 -22.75 5.12 11.98
C LEU A 152 -22.96 4.58 13.40
N THR A 153 -23.47 3.37 13.48
CA THR A 153 -23.52 2.56 14.69
C THR A 153 -22.17 1.89 14.95
N ILE A 154 -21.94 1.37 16.16
CA ILE A 154 -20.70 0.65 16.49
C ILE A 154 -20.40 -0.51 15.53
N PRO A 155 -21.37 -1.38 15.15
CA PRO A 155 -21.11 -2.42 14.13
C PRO A 155 -20.68 -1.85 12.77
N GLU A 156 -21.28 -0.74 12.33
CA GLU A 156 -20.92 -0.08 11.07
C GLU A 156 -19.55 0.58 11.15
N ILE A 157 -19.17 1.17 12.29
CA ILE A 157 -17.82 1.69 12.54
C ILE A 157 -16.81 0.55 12.48
N ASN A 158 -17.06 -0.57 13.16
CA ASN A 158 -16.17 -1.74 13.12
C ASN A 158 -16.02 -2.29 11.69
N ARG A 159 -17.10 -2.38 10.93
CA ARG A 159 -17.06 -2.76 9.51
C ARG A 159 -16.21 -1.77 8.69
N ALA A 160 -16.40 -0.47 8.90
CA ALA A 160 -15.65 0.57 8.20
C ALA A 160 -14.15 0.50 8.49
N ILE A 161 -13.77 0.27 9.75
CA ILE A 161 -12.36 0.08 10.14
C ILE A 161 -11.78 -1.17 9.44
N LEU A 162 -12.52 -2.30 9.49
CA LEU A 162 -12.05 -3.56 8.91
C LEU A 162 -11.84 -3.40 7.39
N GLU A 163 -12.81 -2.81 6.68
CA GLU A 163 -12.70 -2.52 5.25
C GLU A 163 -11.44 -1.68 4.95
N THR A 164 -11.25 -0.58 5.69
CA THR A 164 -10.07 0.30 5.52
C THR A 164 -8.75 -0.43 5.81
N VAL A 165 -8.70 -1.23 6.88
CA VAL A 165 -7.52 -2.02 7.23
C VAL A 165 -7.19 -3.03 6.14
N THR A 166 -8.19 -3.74 5.63
CA THR A 166 -7.97 -4.83 4.67
C THR A 166 -7.67 -4.33 3.27
N GLU A 167 -8.26 -3.22 2.83
CA GLU A 167 -7.92 -2.54 1.58
C GLU A 167 -6.48 -2.01 1.63
N ASN A 168 -6.14 -1.21 2.65
CA ASN A 168 -4.81 -0.63 2.78
C ASN A 168 -3.71 -1.64 3.14
N ALA A 169 -4.06 -2.85 3.61
CA ALA A 169 -3.08 -3.93 3.79
C ALA A 169 -2.35 -4.29 2.49
N ILE A 170 -3.03 -4.20 1.34
CA ILE A 170 -2.38 -4.40 0.04
C ILE A 170 -1.68 -3.12 -0.41
N ASP A 171 -2.40 -2.02 -0.56
CA ASP A 171 -1.90 -0.81 -1.21
C ASP A 171 -0.86 -0.05 -0.38
N GLY A 172 -0.99 -0.13 0.94
CA GLY A 172 -0.10 0.55 1.87
C GLY A 172 1.05 -0.31 2.42
N VAL A 173 0.94 -1.66 2.35
CA VAL A 173 1.91 -2.55 3.02
C VAL A 173 2.50 -3.58 2.07
N MET A 174 1.66 -4.46 1.49
CA MET A 174 2.17 -5.62 0.75
C MET A 174 2.69 -5.28 -0.64
N ALA A 175 2.01 -4.39 -1.37
CA ALA A 175 2.44 -4.04 -2.71
C ALA A 175 3.70 -3.15 -2.72
N PRO A 176 3.89 -2.16 -1.83
CA PRO A 176 5.19 -1.49 -1.70
C PRO A 176 6.33 -2.47 -1.37
N LEU A 177 6.10 -3.44 -0.48
CA LEU A 177 7.08 -4.49 -0.16
C LEU A 177 7.40 -5.35 -1.39
N PHE A 178 6.37 -5.77 -2.14
CA PHE A 178 6.54 -6.53 -3.38
C PHE A 178 7.45 -5.78 -4.36
N TYR A 179 7.20 -4.50 -4.62
CA TYR A 179 8.00 -3.70 -5.54
C TYR A 179 9.41 -3.42 -5.01
N ALA A 180 9.59 -3.29 -3.69
CA ALA A 180 10.92 -3.25 -3.09
C ALA A 180 11.69 -4.56 -3.36
N ILE A 181 11.05 -5.71 -3.14
CA ILE A 181 11.64 -7.03 -3.41
C ILE A 181 11.96 -7.20 -4.90
N VAL A 182 11.04 -6.88 -5.81
CA VAL A 182 11.30 -6.94 -7.26
C VAL A 182 12.49 -6.06 -7.65
N GLY A 183 12.59 -4.86 -7.06
CA GLY A 183 13.71 -3.95 -7.31
C GLY A 183 15.07 -4.53 -6.87
N MET A 184 15.11 -5.39 -5.86
CA MET A 184 16.35 -6.08 -5.46
C MET A 184 16.86 -7.05 -6.52
N PHE A 185 15.99 -7.60 -7.36
CA PHE A 185 16.36 -8.45 -8.51
C PHE A 185 16.71 -7.67 -9.78
N ILE A 186 16.58 -6.33 -9.74
CA ILE A 186 16.91 -5.44 -10.86
C ILE A 186 17.95 -4.42 -10.39
N PRO A 187 19.25 -4.81 -10.28
CA PRO A 187 20.30 -3.98 -9.65
C PRO A 187 20.44 -2.58 -10.25
N VAL A 188 20.19 -2.43 -11.56
CA VAL A 188 20.26 -1.14 -12.27
C VAL A 188 19.19 -0.16 -11.75
N VAL A 189 18.05 -0.64 -11.31
CA VAL A 189 16.93 0.19 -10.79
C VAL A 189 16.99 0.26 -9.27
N GLY A 190 17.00 -0.88 -8.59
CA GLY A 190 17.04 -1.00 -7.15
C GLY A 190 15.66 -1.00 -6.47
N ALA A 191 15.64 -1.31 -5.17
CA ALA A 191 14.43 -1.47 -4.37
C ALA A 191 13.64 -0.16 -4.20
N VAL A 192 14.34 0.93 -3.88
CA VAL A 192 13.71 2.24 -3.58
C VAL A 192 12.97 2.81 -4.77
N PRO A 193 13.54 2.91 -5.99
CA PRO A 193 12.84 3.49 -7.14
C PRO A 193 11.55 2.78 -7.51
N LEU A 194 11.51 1.43 -7.43
CA LEU A 194 10.31 0.68 -7.74
C LEU A 194 9.24 0.82 -6.65
N ALA A 195 9.62 0.76 -5.37
CA ALA A 195 8.70 0.98 -4.26
C ALA A 195 8.11 2.40 -4.28
N MET A 196 8.93 3.41 -4.55
CA MET A 196 8.51 4.81 -4.66
C MET A 196 7.63 5.07 -5.89
N ALA A 197 7.93 4.45 -7.03
CA ALA A 197 7.09 4.52 -8.22
C ALA A 197 5.70 3.90 -7.97
N TYR A 198 5.65 2.74 -7.29
CA TYR A 198 4.40 2.15 -6.87
C TYR A 198 3.65 3.07 -5.89
N LYS A 199 4.33 3.61 -4.88
CA LYS A 199 3.73 4.53 -3.91
C LYS A 199 3.15 5.77 -4.60
N ALA A 200 3.82 6.28 -5.64
CA ALA A 200 3.30 7.38 -6.45
C ALA A 200 2.02 7.00 -7.21
N ALA A 201 1.94 5.78 -7.77
CA ALA A 201 0.75 5.29 -8.45
C ALA A 201 -0.44 5.13 -7.49
N SER A 202 -0.23 4.50 -6.32
CA SER A 202 -1.25 4.35 -5.28
C SER A 202 -1.71 5.71 -4.73
N THR A 203 -0.79 6.68 -4.54
CA THR A 203 -1.14 8.04 -4.11
C THR A 203 -1.95 8.78 -5.18
N LEU A 204 -1.60 8.62 -6.45
CA LEU A 204 -2.38 9.18 -7.56
C LEU A 204 -3.80 8.63 -7.58
N ASP A 205 -3.96 7.31 -7.48
CA ASP A 205 -5.27 6.68 -7.49
C ASP A 205 -6.13 7.17 -6.32
N SER A 206 -5.59 7.19 -5.11
CA SER A 206 -6.29 7.68 -3.93
C SER A 206 -6.70 9.16 -4.01
N MET A 207 -5.97 10.00 -4.78
CA MET A 207 -6.26 11.44 -4.92
C MET A 207 -7.16 11.77 -6.10
N VAL A 208 -7.02 11.08 -7.24
CA VAL A 208 -7.69 11.43 -8.49
C VAL A 208 -8.39 10.27 -9.19
N GLY A 209 -8.23 9.02 -8.74
CA GLY A 209 -8.77 7.82 -9.38
C GLY A 209 -10.30 7.65 -9.32
N TYR A 210 -11.01 8.68 -8.90
CA TYR A 210 -12.47 8.65 -8.73
C TYR A 210 -13.22 8.67 -10.06
N ARG A 211 -14.28 7.85 -10.17
CA ARG A 211 -15.18 7.78 -11.35
C ARG A 211 -16.19 8.94 -11.42
N ARG A 212 -16.14 9.90 -10.48
CA ARG A 212 -17.02 11.07 -10.40
C ARG A 212 -16.33 12.35 -10.90
N GLU A 213 -17.13 13.30 -11.39
CA GLU A 213 -16.60 14.62 -11.72
C GLU A 213 -15.99 15.33 -10.48
N PRO A 214 -14.92 16.10 -10.69
CA PRO A 214 -14.24 16.43 -11.94
C PRO A 214 -13.15 15.41 -12.34
N TYR A 215 -13.04 14.28 -11.66
CA TYR A 215 -11.92 13.33 -11.76
C TYR A 215 -12.13 12.20 -12.79
N ALA A 216 -13.38 11.97 -13.25
CA ALA A 216 -13.74 10.83 -14.11
C ALA A 216 -12.83 10.67 -15.35
N ASP A 217 -12.45 11.76 -16.01
CA ASP A 217 -11.56 11.73 -17.16
C ASP A 217 -10.08 11.81 -16.78
N ILE A 218 -9.71 12.75 -15.91
CA ILE A 218 -8.31 12.99 -15.56
C ILE A 218 -7.72 11.85 -14.71
N GLY A 219 -8.52 11.22 -13.84
CA GLY A 219 -8.12 10.10 -12.99
C GLY A 219 -8.16 8.74 -13.65
N TRP A 220 -8.74 8.63 -14.85
CA TRP A 220 -8.91 7.34 -15.54
C TRP A 220 -7.61 6.55 -15.68
N CYS A 221 -6.53 7.22 -16.10
CA CYS A 221 -5.24 6.56 -16.30
C CYS A 221 -4.65 6.10 -14.96
N SER A 222 -4.75 6.92 -13.91
CA SER A 222 -4.27 6.58 -12.57
C SER A 222 -4.95 5.34 -12.01
N ALA A 223 -6.30 5.30 -12.05
CA ALA A 223 -7.07 4.15 -11.60
C ALA A 223 -6.73 2.87 -12.38
N LYS A 224 -6.63 2.95 -13.72
CA LYS A 224 -6.29 1.78 -14.52
C LYS A 224 -4.85 1.30 -14.35
N SER A 225 -3.90 2.23 -14.18
CA SER A 225 -2.51 1.87 -13.94
C SER A 225 -2.35 1.21 -12.57
N GLU A 226 -2.99 1.74 -11.54
CA GLU A 226 -3.00 1.17 -10.20
C GLU A 226 -3.64 -0.22 -10.20
N ASP A 227 -4.83 -0.38 -10.79
CA ASP A 227 -5.50 -1.67 -10.95
C ASP A 227 -4.55 -2.76 -11.53
N ILE A 228 -3.75 -2.39 -12.55
CA ILE A 228 -2.84 -3.33 -13.23
C ILE A 228 -1.62 -3.66 -12.39
N ILE A 229 -0.95 -2.64 -11.85
CA ILE A 229 0.30 -2.87 -11.10
C ILE A 229 0.04 -3.51 -9.74
N THR A 230 -1.11 -3.30 -9.11
CA THR A 230 -1.51 -3.92 -7.86
C THR A 230 -2.05 -5.34 -8.04
N TRP A 231 -2.38 -5.74 -9.27
CA TRP A 231 -3.02 -7.04 -9.53
C TRP A 231 -2.18 -8.23 -9.04
N LEU A 232 -0.91 -8.29 -9.43
CA LEU A 232 -0.02 -9.40 -9.05
C LEU A 232 0.32 -9.39 -7.56
N PRO A 233 0.80 -8.28 -6.95
CA PRO A 233 1.08 -8.26 -5.51
C PRO A 233 -0.14 -8.59 -4.67
N CYS A 234 -1.35 -8.16 -5.06
CA CYS A 234 -2.58 -8.50 -4.37
C CYS A 234 -2.83 -10.03 -4.37
N ARG A 235 -2.72 -10.70 -5.52
CA ARG A 235 -2.94 -12.17 -5.62
C ARG A 235 -1.92 -12.96 -4.81
N LEU A 236 -0.66 -12.55 -4.84
CA LEU A 236 0.38 -13.18 -4.04
C LEU A 236 0.17 -12.95 -2.54
N ALA A 237 -0.25 -11.75 -2.14
CA ALA A 237 -0.57 -11.44 -0.75
C ALA A 237 -1.79 -12.23 -0.26
N VAL A 238 -2.84 -12.37 -1.07
CA VAL A 238 -4.01 -13.22 -0.76
C VAL A 238 -3.61 -14.69 -0.65
N LEU A 239 -2.74 -15.19 -1.53
CA LEU A 239 -2.23 -16.55 -1.45
C LEU A 239 -1.52 -16.80 -0.12
N SER A 240 -0.54 -15.97 0.21
CA SER A 240 0.22 -16.13 1.47
C SER A 240 -0.64 -15.91 2.71
N LEU A 241 -1.58 -14.95 2.69
CA LEU A 241 -2.56 -14.74 3.76
C LEU A 241 -3.44 -15.98 3.96
N SER A 242 -3.91 -16.58 2.87
CA SER A 242 -4.76 -17.78 2.93
C SER A 242 -4.04 -18.96 3.60
N LEU A 243 -2.74 -19.12 3.33
CA LEU A 243 -1.89 -20.14 3.96
C LEU A 243 -1.67 -19.83 5.45
N ILE A 244 -1.33 -18.59 5.79
CA ILE A 244 -1.12 -18.16 7.19
C ILE A 244 -2.39 -18.32 8.02
N SER A 245 -3.56 -18.04 7.45
CA SER A 245 -4.85 -18.20 8.14
C SER A 245 -5.25 -19.65 8.40
N GLY A 246 -4.55 -20.62 7.77
CA GLY A 246 -4.90 -22.05 7.82
C GLY A 246 -6.17 -22.41 7.05
N LYS A 247 -6.72 -21.49 6.25
CA LYS A 247 -8.00 -21.67 5.54
C LYS A 247 -7.88 -21.43 4.02
N PRO A 248 -6.87 -21.99 3.31
CA PRO A 248 -6.60 -21.63 1.91
C PRO A 248 -7.78 -21.91 0.99
N LEU A 249 -8.41 -23.07 1.10
CA LEU A 249 -9.53 -23.45 0.24
C LEU A 249 -10.76 -22.54 0.46
N THR A 250 -11.05 -22.18 1.71
CA THR A 250 -12.18 -21.29 2.04
C THR A 250 -11.93 -19.90 1.47
N VAL A 251 -10.74 -19.33 1.69
CA VAL A 251 -10.38 -18.00 1.18
C VAL A 251 -10.50 -17.97 -0.34
N TRP A 252 -9.88 -18.92 -1.05
CA TRP A 252 -9.94 -18.95 -2.51
C TRP A 252 -11.36 -19.12 -3.05
N ARG A 253 -12.14 -20.03 -2.47
CA ARG A 253 -13.54 -20.26 -2.88
C ARG A 253 -14.38 -18.99 -2.72
N LEU A 254 -14.26 -18.29 -1.58
CA LEU A 254 -15.04 -17.08 -1.34
C LEU A 254 -14.56 -15.91 -2.18
N CYS A 255 -13.25 -15.73 -2.36
CA CYS A 255 -12.73 -14.71 -3.26
C CYS A 255 -13.19 -14.91 -4.72
N TRP A 256 -13.21 -16.14 -5.22
CA TRP A 256 -13.76 -16.43 -6.56
C TRP A 256 -15.26 -16.16 -6.66
N ARG A 257 -16.03 -16.40 -5.60
CA ARG A 257 -17.47 -16.16 -5.56
C ARG A 257 -17.80 -14.66 -5.53
N ASP A 258 -17.11 -13.90 -4.69
CA ASP A 258 -17.53 -12.56 -4.28
C ASP A 258 -16.66 -11.42 -4.85
N ALA A 259 -15.34 -11.59 -4.88
CA ALA A 259 -14.41 -10.49 -5.14
C ALA A 259 -14.54 -9.88 -6.55
N SER A 260 -15.02 -10.65 -7.53
CA SER A 260 -15.26 -10.18 -8.89
C SER A 260 -16.44 -9.21 -9.03
N GLN A 261 -17.28 -9.11 -7.98
CA GLN A 261 -18.43 -8.21 -7.94
C GLN A 261 -18.02 -6.77 -7.52
N ASP A 262 -16.83 -6.60 -6.95
CA ASP A 262 -16.30 -5.28 -6.61
C ASP A 262 -15.84 -4.51 -7.84
N LEU A 263 -15.92 -3.17 -7.76
CA LEU A 263 -15.50 -2.26 -8.84
C LEU A 263 -13.98 -2.25 -9.05
N SER A 264 -13.22 -2.48 -7.98
CA SER A 264 -11.77 -2.65 -8.04
C SER A 264 -11.42 -4.14 -8.08
N PRO A 265 -10.61 -4.56 -9.05
CA PRO A 265 -10.16 -5.95 -9.13
C PRO A 265 -9.26 -6.35 -7.96
N ASN A 266 -8.74 -5.38 -7.18
CA ASN A 266 -7.78 -5.60 -6.11
C ASN A 266 -8.42 -5.47 -4.74
N SER A 267 -9.15 -4.39 -4.43
CA SER A 267 -9.79 -4.22 -3.12
C SER A 267 -10.79 -5.32 -2.82
N GLY A 268 -11.60 -5.75 -3.81
CA GLY A 268 -12.52 -6.88 -3.65
C GLY A 268 -11.79 -8.17 -3.24
N TRP A 269 -10.62 -8.48 -3.81
CA TRP A 269 -9.83 -9.64 -3.40
C TRP A 269 -9.19 -9.46 -2.03
N SER A 270 -8.67 -8.29 -1.73
CA SER A 270 -8.12 -7.99 -0.42
C SER A 270 -9.17 -8.13 0.67
N GLU A 271 -10.23 -7.32 0.62
CA GLU A 271 -11.30 -7.31 1.61
C GLU A 271 -11.93 -8.72 1.79
N CYS A 272 -12.24 -9.42 0.67
CA CYS A 272 -12.82 -10.76 0.72
C CYS A 272 -11.88 -11.78 1.36
N SER A 273 -10.56 -11.71 1.13
CA SER A 273 -9.61 -12.66 1.69
C SER A 273 -9.56 -12.59 3.23
N TYR A 274 -9.58 -11.38 3.78
CA TYR A 274 -9.66 -11.18 5.22
C TYR A 274 -11.03 -11.58 5.77
N ALA A 275 -12.12 -11.19 5.11
CA ALA A 275 -13.48 -11.58 5.50
C ALA A 275 -13.62 -13.11 5.58
N ALA A 276 -13.15 -13.82 4.56
CA ALA A 276 -13.15 -15.28 4.52
C ALA A 276 -12.26 -15.92 5.59
N ALA A 277 -11.05 -15.39 5.79
CA ALA A 277 -10.13 -15.89 6.81
C ALA A 277 -10.68 -15.74 8.22
N LEU A 278 -11.35 -14.61 8.47
CA LEU A 278 -11.88 -14.25 9.77
C LEU A 278 -13.34 -14.70 9.99
N GLY A 279 -14.05 -15.18 8.96
CA GLY A 279 -15.44 -15.63 9.05
C GLY A 279 -16.42 -14.49 9.31
N VAL A 280 -16.21 -13.36 8.67
CA VAL A 280 -17.06 -12.17 8.75
C VAL A 280 -17.51 -11.74 7.35
N GLN A 281 -18.48 -10.84 7.27
CA GLN A 281 -18.94 -10.24 6.02
C GLN A 281 -18.71 -8.74 6.04
N VAL A 282 -18.17 -8.20 4.91
CA VAL A 282 -17.97 -6.77 4.68
C VAL A 282 -18.75 -6.31 3.46
N GLY A 283 -18.76 -5.01 3.17
CA GLY A 283 -19.56 -4.44 2.09
C GLY A 283 -20.93 -3.94 2.56
N GLY A 284 -21.90 -3.86 1.64
CA GLY A 284 -23.24 -3.35 1.92
C GLY A 284 -23.37 -1.85 1.68
N ILE A 285 -24.32 -1.21 2.35
CA ILE A 285 -24.70 0.17 2.11
C ILE A 285 -23.77 1.14 2.85
N ASN A 286 -23.29 2.14 2.12
CA ASN A 286 -22.50 3.25 2.64
C ASN A 286 -23.09 4.58 2.15
N TYR A 287 -22.76 5.67 2.82
CA TYR A 287 -23.16 7.02 2.44
C TYR A 287 -21.93 7.85 2.11
N TYR A 288 -21.96 8.59 1.00
CA TYR A 288 -20.90 9.51 0.56
C TYR A 288 -21.55 10.86 0.20
N GLN A 289 -21.31 11.87 1.00
CA GLN A 289 -21.94 13.20 0.83
C GLN A 289 -23.48 13.11 0.75
N GLY A 290 -24.08 12.27 1.61
CA GLY A 290 -25.51 12.01 1.66
C GLY A 290 -26.06 11.10 0.55
N GLN A 291 -25.23 10.63 -0.39
CA GLN A 291 -25.64 9.71 -1.46
C GLN A 291 -25.38 8.25 -1.06
N ILE A 292 -26.32 7.38 -1.35
CA ILE A 292 -26.22 5.94 -1.10
C ILE A 292 -25.30 5.32 -2.17
N GLN A 293 -24.30 4.57 -1.69
CA GLN A 293 -23.48 3.71 -2.52
C GLN A 293 -23.51 2.28 -1.95
N SER A 294 -23.92 1.32 -2.76
CA SER A 294 -23.89 -0.09 -2.39
C SER A 294 -22.58 -0.73 -2.86
N LYS A 295 -21.85 -1.32 -1.92
CA LYS A 295 -20.73 -2.24 -2.21
C LYS A 295 -21.25 -3.68 -2.20
N PRO A 296 -20.68 -4.60 -3.01
CA PRO A 296 -21.04 -6.02 -2.92
C PRO A 296 -20.72 -6.57 -1.52
N LEU A 297 -21.49 -7.57 -1.08
CA LEU A 297 -21.18 -8.29 0.14
C LEU A 297 -20.07 -9.30 -0.13
N LEU A 298 -19.03 -9.27 0.69
CA LEU A 298 -17.85 -10.10 0.56
C LEU A 298 -17.66 -10.95 1.82
N GLY A 299 -17.51 -12.27 1.63
CA GLY A 299 -17.41 -13.24 2.72
C GLY A 299 -18.75 -13.74 3.23
N ASP A 300 -18.72 -14.60 4.25
CA ASP A 300 -19.88 -15.17 4.90
C ASP A 300 -20.05 -14.56 6.31
N ASP A 301 -21.28 -14.21 6.68
CA ASP A 301 -21.63 -13.63 8.01
C ASP A 301 -21.73 -14.74 9.07
N LEU A 302 -20.56 -15.24 9.52
CA LEU A 302 -20.51 -16.30 10.54
C LEU A 302 -20.36 -15.75 11.95
N GLN A 303 -19.85 -14.53 12.09
CA GLN A 303 -19.70 -13.84 13.38
C GLN A 303 -19.64 -12.31 13.20
N PRO A 304 -19.98 -11.54 14.24
CA PRO A 304 -19.93 -10.08 14.17
C PRO A 304 -18.50 -9.55 14.09
N ILE A 305 -18.33 -8.41 13.41
CA ILE A 305 -17.05 -7.69 13.37
C ILE A 305 -16.86 -6.99 14.71
N THR A 306 -15.92 -7.46 15.50
CA THR A 306 -15.54 -6.93 16.82
C THR A 306 -14.13 -6.33 16.78
N SER A 307 -13.77 -5.59 17.85
CA SER A 307 -12.39 -5.10 18.03
C SER A 307 -11.35 -6.23 17.96
N ALA A 308 -11.70 -7.42 18.47
CA ALA A 308 -10.84 -8.62 18.40
C ALA A 308 -10.62 -9.10 16.95
N ILE A 309 -11.64 -9.05 16.11
CA ILE A 309 -11.56 -9.41 14.68
C ILE A 309 -10.66 -8.40 13.93
N ILE A 310 -10.82 -7.11 14.21
CA ILE A 310 -9.97 -6.06 13.61
C ILE A 310 -8.50 -6.26 14.02
N GLN A 311 -8.25 -6.60 15.29
CA GLN A 311 -6.89 -6.89 15.75
C GLN A 311 -6.32 -8.16 15.10
N GLN A 312 -7.14 -9.19 14.83
CA GLN A 312 -6.73 -10.37 14.07
C GLN A 312 -6.38 -10.00 12.62
N ALA A 313 -7.13 -9.11 11.97
CA ALA A 313 -6.81 -8.63 10.63
C ALA A 313 -5.45 -7.92 10.60
N LEU A 314 -5.19 -7.01 11.55
CA LEU A 314 -3.88 -6.36 11.69
C LEU A 314 -2.74 -7.36 11.92
N ASN A 315 -2.97 -8.41 12.73
CA ASN A 315 -1.99 -9.46 12.96
C ASN A 315 -1.75 -10.31 11.71
N LEU A 316 -2.78 -10.61 10.92
CA LEU A 316 -2.64 -11.31 9.63
C LEU A 316 -1.81 -10.49 8.65
N THR A 317 -2.07 -9.18 8.55
CA THR A 317 -1.26 -8.26 7.71
C THR A 317 0.19 -8.27 8.14
N ARG A 318 0.46 -8.11 9.44
CA ARG A 318 1.84 -8.16 9.98
C ARG A 318 2.52 -9.48 9.70
N ASN A 319 1.86 -10.60 9.93
CA ASN A 319 2.44 -11.92 9.73
C ASN A 319 2.72 -12.17 8.24
N ASN A 320 1.86 -11.68 7.35
CA ASN A 320 2.05 -11.77 5.91
C ASN A 320 3.27 -10.94 5.46
N PHE A 321 3.41 -9.72 5.96
CA PHE A 321 4.57 -8.87 5.73
C PHE A 321 5.87 -9.54 6.22
N LEU A 322 5.87 -10.06 7.44
CA LEU A 322 7.04 -10.75 8.03
C LEU A 322 7.40 -12.03 7.27
N LEU A 323 6.42 -12.78 6.75
CA LEU A 323 6.67 -13.93 5.90
C LEU A 323 7.45 -13.55 4.64
N TRP A 324 7.01 -12.51 3.91
CA TRP A 324 7.69 -12.08 2.69
C TRP A 324 9.10 -11.53 2.98
N LEU A 325 9.23 -10.74 4.04
CA LEU A 325 10.52 -10.22 4.49
C LEU A 325 11.48 -11.36 4.88
N GLY A 326 10.98 -12.36 5.60
CA GLY A 326 11.75 -13.54 5.99
C GLY A 326 12.20 -14.39 4.81
N LEU A 327 11.29 -14.65 3.85
CA LEU A 327 11.63 -15.40 2.63
C LEU A 327 12.72 -14.67 1.81
N MET A 328 12.61 -13.34 1.68
CA MET A 328 13.63 -12.55 0.99
C MET A 328 14.97 -12.57 1.71
N THR A 329 14.96 -12.49 3.04
CA THR A 329 16.18 -12.57 3.85
C THR A 329 16.86 -13.94 3.72
N ILE A 330 16.10 -15.03 3.79
CA ILE A 330 16.61 -16.39 3.59
C ILE A 330 17.21 -16.53 2.19
N TYR A 331 16.50 -16.07 1.15
CA TYR A 331 17.02 -16.09 -0.22
C TYR A 331 18.36 -15.35 -0.33
N SER A 332 18.47 -14.14 0.22
CA SER A 332 19.68 -13.33 0.20
C SER A 332 20.85 -14.02 0.90
N LEU A 333 20.60 -14.66 2.05
CA LEU A 333 21.62 -15.43 2.77
C LEU A 333 22.07 -16.67 1.99
N CYS A 334 21.11 -17.44 1.44
CA CYS A 334 21.44 -18.63 0.65
C CYS A 334 22.25 -18.28 -0.60
N SER A 335 21.88 -17.22 -1.32
CA SER A 335 22.63 -16.78 -2.50
C SER A 335 24.07 -16.38 -2.16
N THR A 336 24.28 -15.78 -0.98
CA THR A 336 25.62 -15.43 -0.47
C THR A 336 26.47 -16.68 -0.13
N PHE A 337 25.84 -17.73 0.39
CA PHE A 337 26.56 -18.99 0.70
C PHE A 337 26.93 -19.78 -0.56
N LEU A 338 26.07 -19.81 -1.55
CA LEU A 338 26.27 -20.57 -2.80
C LEU A 338 27.29 -19.93 -3.77
N SER A 339 27.59 -18.65 -3.58
CA SER A 339 28.53 -17.90 -4.39
C SER A 339 29.97 -17.86 -3.84
N LYS A 340 30.17 -18.40 -2.65
CA LYS A 340 31.49 -18.61 -2.02
C LYS A 340 32.02 -20.03 -2.29
#